data_9233753e0ae4dc3a41624c86e5d58930
#
_entry.id   9233753e0ae4dc3a41624c86e5d58930
#
_cell.length_a   1.000
_cell.length_b   1.000
_cell.length_c   1.000
_cell.angle_alpha   90.00
_cell.angle_beta   90.00
_cell.angle_gamma   90.00
#
_symmetry.space_group_name_H-M   'P 1'
#
loop_
_entity.id
_entity.type
_entity.pdbx_description
1 polymer ?
#
loop_
_entity_poly.entity_id
_entity_poly.type
_entity_poly.pdbx_seq_one_letter_code
_entity_poly.pdbx_strand_id
1 'polypeptide(L)'
;MASMTDPHLLGPGLLPTPFTADEIRTGCPDGRTIRLFVEPSEGEPFERVNRFVEADETGATLERWWVGPDGLVDGEVERERTSWLDLQRHAAFPADRTTSSRETLELPIGTVECLRYDVRPEASVVDGAAVATFWFSFAHPGMPVRYEQPADSGGIDRTTMVGDEVEVD
;
A
#
# COMPACT_ATOMS: atom_id res chain seq x y z
N MET A 1 -8.62 -25.32 -25.34
CA MET A 1 -8.35 -23.87 -25.28
C MET A 1 -7.94 -23.48 -23.87
N ALA A 2 -6.70 -23.10 -23.73
CA ALA A 2 -6.24 -22.66 -22.42
C ALA A 2 -6.87 -21.30 -22.11
N SER A 3 -7.67 -21.22 -21.05
CA SER A 3 -8.14 -19.92 -20.59
C SER A 3 -6.94 -19.17 -20.06
N MET A 4 -6.63 -18.03 -20.67
CA MET A 4 -5.58 -17.16 -20.15
C MET A 4 -6.09 -16.56 -18.86
N THR A 5 -5.55 -17.03 -17.75
CA THR A 5 -5.87 -16.47 -16.44
C THR A 5 -5.13 -15.15 -16.31
N ASP A 6 -5.88 -14.08 -16.05
CA ASP A 6 -5.27 -12.78 -15.79
C ASP A 6 -4.54 -12.84 -14.44
N PRO A 7 -3.21 -12.65 -14.42
CA PRO A 7 -2.45 -12.72 -13.16
C PRO A 7 -2.81 -11.61 -12.17
N HIS A 8 -3.46 -10.54 -12.63
CA HIS A 8 -3.97 -9.49 -11.75
C HIS A 8 -5.23 -9.92 -11.00
N LEU A 9 -5.95 -10.91 -11.53
CA LEU A 9 -7.22 -11.37 -10.95
C LEU A 9 -6.98 -12.59 -10.06
N LEU A 10 -7.04 -12.39 -8.75
CA LEU A 10 -6.73 -13.43 -7.78
C LEU A 10 -7.90 -14.36 -7.44
N GLY A 11 -9.11 -13.97 -7.77
CA GLY A 11 -10.26 -14.83 -7.50
C GLY A 11 -11.57 -14.24 -7.99
N PRO A 12 -12.67 -15.02 -7.94
CA PRO A 12 -13.98 -14.51 -8.32
C PRO A 12 -14.47 -13.46 -7.34
N GLY A 13 -15.16 -12.45 -7.83
CA GLY A 13 -15.69 -11.37 -7.01
C GLY A 13 -14.66 -10.35 -6.56
N LEU A 14 -13.43 -10.44 -7.05
CA LEU A 14 -12.36 -9.48 -6.76
C LEU A 14 -12.08 -8.63 -7.99
N LEU A 15 -11.69 -7.38 -7.77
CA LEU A 15 -11.15 -6.55 -8.86
C LEU A 15 -9.73 -7.01 -9.19
N PRO A 16 -9.27 -6.82 -10.44
CA PRO A 16 -7.87 -7.05 -10.74
C PRO A 16 -6.98 -6.16 -9.86
N THR A 17 -5.88 -6.71 -9.36
CA THR A 17 -4.94 -5.95 -8.55
C THR A 17 -4.13 -4.99 -9.42
N PRO A 18 -3.64 -3.87 -8.86
CA PRO A 18 -2.80 -2.95 -9.64
C PRO A 18 -1.47 -3.57 -10.08
N PHE A 19 -0.94 -4.52 -9.27
CA PHE A 19 0.32 -5.19 -9.56
C PHE A 19 0.18 -6.69 -9.36
N THR A 20 0.87 -7.45 -10.20
CA THR A 20 1.03 -8.90 -9.99
C THR A 20 2.17 -9.15 -9.01
N ALA A 21 2.25 -10.37 -8.47
CA ALA A 21 3.36 -10.77 -7.61
C ALA A 21 4.71 -10.58 -8.32
N ASP A 22 4.80 -10.91 -9.61
CA ASP A 22 6.04 -10.74 -10.38
C ASP A 22 6.39 -9.27 -10.56
N GLU A 23 5.40 -8.41 -10.78
CA GLU A 23 5.64 -6.97 -10.90
C GLU A 23 6.10 -6.37 -9.58
N ILE A 24 5.54 -6.82 -8.47
CA ILE A 24 5.96 -6.39 -7.14
C ILE A 24 7.41 -6.84 -6.88
N ARG A 25 7.72 -8.09 -7.19
CA ARG A 25 9.07 -8.62 -7.04
C ARG A 25 10.09 -7.79 -7.83
N THR A 26 9.78 -7.52 -9.10
CA THR A 26 10.66 -6.74 -9.96
C THR A 26 10.85 -5.32 -9.44
N GLY A 27 9.82 -4.73 -8.86
CA GLY A 27 9.84 -3.38 -8.35
C GLY A 27 10.39 -3.24 -6.93
N CYS A 28 10.65 -4.35 -6.23
CA CYS A 28 11.10 -4.33 -4.84
C CYS A 28 12.42 -5.06 -4.66
N PRO A 29 13.51 -4.54 -5.26
CA PRO A 29 14.84 -5.13 -5.05
C PRO A 29 15.32 -4.92 -3.63
N ASP A 30 16.32 -5.70 -3.23
CA ASP A 30 16.96 -5.53 -1.93
C ASP A 30 17.41 -4.08 -1.74
N GLY A 31 17.13 -3.54 -0.57
CA GLY A 31 17.51 -2.19 -0.22
C GLY A 31 16.48 -1.12 -0.59
N ARG A 32 15.37 -1.52 -1.23
CA ARG A 32 14.30 -0.56 -1.49
C ARG A 32 13.71 -0.10 -0.17
N THR A 33 13.76 1.22 0.07
CA THR A 33 13.31 1.84 1.31
C THR A 33 12.20 2.83 0.99
N ILE A 34 11.04 2.60 1.58
CA ILE A 34 9.86 3.43 1.39
C ILE A 34 9.58 4.15 2.69
N ARG A 35 9.47 5.47 2.61
CA ARG A 35 9.12 6.31 3.74
C ARG A 35 7.68 6.76 3.60
N LEU A 36 6.93 6.59 4.67
CA LEU A 36 5.52 6.90 4.73
C LEU A 36 5.27 7.92 5.83
N PHE A 37 4.57 9.00 5.50
CA PHE A 37 4.13 9.99 6.47
C PHE A 37 2.73 9.63 6.91
N VAL A 38 2.56 9.33 8.20
CA VAL A 38 1.29 8.88 8.76
C VAL A 38 0.67 10.01 9.55
N GLU A 39 -0.53 10.41 9.13
CA GLU A 39 -1.32 11.46 9.79
C GLU A 39 -2.54 10.80 10.43
N PRO A 40 -2.47 10.40 11.71
CA PRO A 40 -3.63 9.82 12.37
C PRO A 40 -4.70 10.87 12.60
N SER A 41 -5.96 10.43 12.71
CA SER A 41 -7.07 11.33 13.00
C SER A 41 -6.93 12.00 14.37
N GLU A 42 -6.27 11.30 15.29
CA GLU A 42 -5.94 11.80 16.63
C GLU A 42 -4.47 11.51 16.92
N GLY A 43 -3.80 12.46 17.55
CA GLY A 43 -2.40 12.34 17.87
C GLY A 43 -1.50 13.02 16.84
N GLU A 44 -0.21 12.98 17.11
CA GLU A 44 0.78 13.63 16.26
C GLU A 44 1.17 12.75 15.07
N PRO A 45 1.46 13.37 13.91
CA PRO A 45 1.94 12.62 12.77
C PRO A 45 3.33 12.02 13.06
N PHE A 46 3.61 10.93 12.37
CA PHE A 46 4.89 10.23 12.48
C PHE A 46 5.25 9.62 11.14
N GLU A 47 6.47 9.14 11.00
CA GLU A 47 6.90 8.41 9.81
C GLU A 47 6.99 6.92 10.11
N ARG A 48 6.66 6.12 9.11
CA ARG A 48 6.90 4.68 9.11
C ARG A 48 7.78 4.38 7.92
N VAL A 49 8.83 3.60 8.15
CA VAL A 49 9.76 3.21 7.10
C VAL A 49 9.67 1.71 6.87
N ASN A 50 9.53 1.32 5.61
CA ASN A 50 9.53 -0.07 5.20
C ASN A 50 10.72 -0.31 4.28
N ARG A 51 11.52 -1.32 4.58
CA ARG A 51 12.68 -1.68 3.77
C ARG A 51 12.58 -3.14 3.36
N PHE A 52 12.80 -3.40 2.08
CA PHE A 52 12.83 -4.76 1.54
C PHE A 52 14.26 -5.29 1.57
N VAL A 53 14.43 -6.45 2.18
CA VAL A 53 15.73 -7.14 2.25
C VAL A 53 15.51 -8.63 2.03
N GLU A 54 16.58 -9.34 1.73
CA GLU A 54 16.54 -10.79 1.53
C GLU A 54 15.48 -11.20 0.50
N ALA A 55 15.37 -10.43 -0.58
CA ALA A 55 14.42 -10.71 -1.65
C ALA A 55 14.87 -11.92 -2.47
N ASP A 56 13.93 -12.82 -2.73
CA ASP A 56 14.15 -14.01 -3.55
C ASP A 56 12.91 -14.30 -4.41
N GLU A 57 12.84 -15.47 -5.00
CA GLU A 57 11.75 -15.85 -5.89
C GLU A 57 10.40 -15.92 -5.18
N THR A 58 10.39 -16.17 -3.89
CA THR A 58 9.16 -16.40 -3.12
C THR A 58 8.68 -15.17 -2.36
N GLY A 59 9.57 -14.26 -1.99
CA GLY A 59 9.19 -13.09 -1.20
C GLY A 59 10.39 -12.31 -0.73
N ALA A 60 10.17 -11.50 0.28
CA ALA A 60 11.20 -10.69 0.89
C ALA A 60 10.96 -10.58 2.39
N THR A 61 11.99 -10.14 3.10
CA THR A 61 11.84 -9.73 4.49
C THR A 61 11.57 -8.23 4.51
N LEU A 62 10.49 -7.85 5.15
CA LEU A 62 10.16 -6.44 5.39
C LEU A 62 10.70 -6.04 6.74
N GLU A 63 11.60 -5.07 6.74
CA GLU A 63 12.02 -4.39 7.95
C GLU A 63 11.16 -3.13 8.07
N ARG A 64 10.62 -2.91 9.25
CA ARG A 64 9.70 -1.80 9.49
C ARG A 64 10.06 -1.12 10.79
N TRP A 65 10.12 0.21 10.76
CA TRP A 65 10.35 0.99 11.97
C TRP A 65 9.60 2.31 11.87
N TRP A 66 9.43 2.92 13.04
CA TRP A 66 8.68 4.16 13.18
C TRP A 66 9.63 5.28 13.62
N VAL A 67 9.39 6.47 13.10
CA VAL A 67 10.16 7.66 13.43
C VAL A 67 9.19 8.68 14.00
N GLY A 68 9.42 9.12 15.24
CA GLY A 68 8.56 10.09 15.90
C GLY A 68 8.75 11.51 15.39
N PRO A 69 7.92 12.46 15.89
CA PRO A 69 8.01 13.87 15.48
C PRO A 69 9.36 14.51 15.76
N ASP A 70 10.11 13.96 16.71
CA ASP A 70 11.47 14.42 17.06
C ASP A 70 12.55 13.93 16.10
N GLY A 71 12.16 13.11 15.10
CA GLY A 71 13.11 12.54 14.14
C GLY A 71 13.86 11.31 14.63
N LEU A 72 13.53 10.80 15.81
CA LEU A 72 14.17 9.63 16.40
C LEU A 72 13.35 8.37 16.16
N VAL A 73 14.04 7.25 15.96
CA VAL A 73 13.38 5.95 15.82
C VAL A 73 12.72 5.60 17.15
N ASP A 74 11.43 5.25 17.07
CA ASP A 74 10.62 4.88 18.22
C ASP A 74 10.45 3.36 18.24
N GLY A 75 11.01 2.73 19.26
CA GLY A 75 10.92 1.28 19.41
C GLY A 75 11.94 0.51 18.58
N GLU A 76 11.70 -0.78 18.43
CA GLU A 76 12.59 -1.70 17.72
C GLU A 76 12.15 -1.88 16.28
N VAL A 77 13.10 -2.27 15.43
CA VAL A 77 12.82 -2.63 14.03
C VAL A 77 12.08 -3.97 14.04
N GLU A 78 10.92 -3.98 13.40
CA GLU A 78 10.17 -5.23 13.19
C GLU A 78 10.63 -5.86 11.89
N ARG A 79 10.70 -7.18 11.87
CA ARG A 79 11.07 -7.95 10.68
C ARG A 79 10.02 -9.01 10.43
N GLU A 80 9.53 -9.08 9.21
CA GLU A 80 8.51 -10.06 8.84
C GLU A 80 8.80 -10.58 7.44
N ARG A 81 8.78 -11.89 7.29
CA ARG A 81 8.87 -12.50 5.97
C ARG A 81 7.50 -12.48 5.31
N THR A 82 7.45 -11.99 4.08
CA THR A 82 6.20 -11.95 3.31
C THR A 82 6.43 -12.46 1.90
N SER A 83 5.44 -13.13 1.33
CA SER A 83 5.52 -13.58 -0.06
C SER A 83 5.04 -12.45 -0.99
N TRP A 84 5.53 -12.49 -2.23
CA TRP A 84 5.07 -11.55 -3.25
C TRP A 84 3.56 -11.68 -3.50
N LEU A 85 3.05 -12.89 -3.42
CA LEU A 85 1.62 -13.13 -3.59
C LEU A 85 0.80 -12.53 -2.45
N ASP A 86 1.28 -12.61 -1.21
CA ASP A 86 0.60 -11.98 -0.08
C ASP A 86 0.57 -10.45 -0.23
N LEU A 87 1.65 -9.88 -0.74
CA LEU A 87 1.67 -8.44 -1.02
C LEU A 87 0.64 -8.08 -2.10
N GLN A 88 0.53 -8.90 -3.13
CA GLN A 88 -0.49 -8.70 -4.16
C GLN A 88 -1.90 -8.80 -3.57
N ARG A 89 -2.13 -9.76 -2.68
CA ARG A 89 -3.44 -9.97 -2.04
C ARG A 89 -3.92 -8.75 -1.26
N HIS A 90 -3.02 -7.96 -0.72
CA HIS A 90 -3.40 -6.76 0.02
C HIS A 90 -4.14 -5.74 -0.84
N ALA A 91 -4.00 -5.81 -2.15
CA ALA A 91 -4.68 -4.93 -3.09
C ALA A 91 -5.77 -5.66 -3.88
N ALA A 92 -6.23 -6.81 -3.42
CA ALA A 92 -7.32 -7.56 -4.02
C ALA A 92 -8.63 -7.12 -3.37
N PHE A 93 -9.27 -6.12 -3.95
CA PHE A 93 -10.48 -5.53 -3.37
C PHE A 93 -11.75 -6.21 -3.89
N PRO A 94 -12.79 -6.32 -3.05
CA PRO A 94 -14.06 -6.92 -3.48
C PRO A 94 -14.77 -6.03 -4.50
N ALA A 95 -15.14 -6.62 -5.64
CA ALA A 95 -15.72 -5.87 -6.76
C ALA A 95 -17.06 -5.24 -6.41
N ASP A 96 -17.86 -5.87 -5.56
CA ASP A 96 -19.19 -5.40 -5.19
C ASP A 96 -19.17 -4.21 -4.22
N ARG A 97 -18.01 -3.91 -3.61
CA ARG A 97 -17.87 -2.82 -2.64
C ARG A 97 -16.85 -1.78 -3.05
N THR A 98 -16.24 -1.92 -4.22
CA THR A 98 -15.12 -1.08 -4.61
C THR A 98 -15.42 -0.39 -5.94
N THR A 99 -15.18 0.93 -5.98
CA THR A 99 -15.16 1.66 -7.24
C THR A 99 -13.71 2.02 -7.56
N SER A 100 -13.36 1.93 -8.84
CA SER A 100 -12.02 2.28 -9.30
C SER A 100 -12.08 3.45 -10.28
N SER A 101 -11.06 4.27 -10.24
CA SER A 101 -10.93 5.43 -11.12
C SER A 101 -9.46 5.79 -11.27
N ARG A 102 -9.16 6.80 -12.07
CA ARG A 102 -7.82 7.32 -12.22
C ARG A 102 -7.75 8.73 -11.67
N GLU A 103 -6.64 9.06 -11.04
CA GLU A 103 -6.44 10.38 -10.46
C GLU A 103 -4.96 10.71 -10.47
N THR A 104 -4.62 11.95 -10.79
CA THR A 104 -3.25 12.43 -10.72
C THR A 104 -3.06 13.15 -9.39
N LEU A 105 -2.04 12.78 -8.63
CA LEU A 105 -1.73 13.37 -7.34
C LEU A 105 -0.40 14.11 -7.39
N GLU A 106 -0.32 15.22 -6.68
CA GLU A 106 0.94 15.88 -6.40
C GLU A 106 1.38 15.50 -4.99
N LEU A 107 2.46 14.74 -4.91
CA LEU A 107 2.98 14.18 -3.66
C LEU A 107 4.42 14.63 -3.47
N PRO A 108 4.98 14.49 -2.25
CA PRO A 108 6.41 14.77 -2.04
C PRO A 108 7.34 14.00 -2.98
N ILE A 109 6.93 12.82 -3.44
CA ILE A 109 7.70 12.02 -4.40
C ILE A 109 7.54 12.51 -5.84
N GLY A 110 6.67 13.50 -6.10
CA GLY A 110 6.43 14.07 -7.42
C GLY A 110 4.98 13.97 -7.84
N THR A 111 4.69 14.36 -9.08
CA THR A 111 3.37 14.24 -9.67
C THR A 111 3.23 12.82 -10.21
N VAL A 112 2.22 12.09 -9.76
CA VAL A 112 2.03 10.69 -10.13
C VAL A 112 0.61 10.43 -10.60
N GLU A 113 0.50 9.65 -11.66
CA GLU A 113 -0.79 9.13 -12.11
C GLU A 113 -1.12 7.88 -11.32
N CYS A 114 -2.32 7.84 -10.75
CA CYS A 114 -2.70 6.77 -9.85
C CYS A 114 -3.96 6.06 -10.30
N LEU A 115 -4.02 4.76 -9.97
CA LEU A 115 -5.28 4.04 -9.88
C LEU A 115 -5.83 4.28 -8.48
N ARG A 116 -7.07 4.74 -8.42
CA ARG A 116 -7.74 5.01 -7.16
C ARG A 116 -8.83 3.97 -6.92
N TYR A 117 -8.82 3.41 -5.72
CA TYR A 117 -9.85 2.46 -5.28
C TYR A 117 -10.55 3.00 -4.05
N ASP A 118 -11.87 3.16 -4.16
CA ASP A 118 -12.72 3.54 -3.03
C ASP A 118 -13.46 2.29 -2.56
N VAL A 119 -13.15 1.84 -1.35
CA VAL A 119 -13.64 0.56 -0.81
C VAL A 119 -14.62 0.84 0.33
N ARG A 120 -15.87 0.38 0.16
CA ARG A 120 -16.88 0.50 1.20
C ARG A 120 -16.73 -0.64 2.20
N PRO A 121 -17.06 -0.41 3.48
CA PRO A 121 -16.98 -1.47 4.48
C PRO A 121 -17.98 -2.58 4.22
N GLU A 122 -17.62 -3.77 4.67
CA GLU A 122 -18.49 -4.95 4.58
C GLU A 122 -19.73 -4.76 5.45
N ALA A 123 -20.88 -5.25 4.93
CA ALA A 123 -22.13 -5.23 5.63
C ALA A 123 -22.51 -3.84 6.17
N SER A 124 -22.25 -2.81 5.39
CA SER A 124 -22.63 -1.45 5.74
C SER A 124 -24.13 -1.31 5.68
N VAL A 125 -24.78 -1.36 6.83
CA VAL A 125 -26.20 -1.09 6.99
C VAL A 125 -26.45 0.37 7.36
N VAL A 126 -25.42 1.18 7.45
CA VAL A 126 -25.52 2.59 7.85
C VAL A 126 -25.23 3.47 6.65
N ASP A 127 -26.17 4.33 6.29
CA ASP A 127 -25.96 5.32 5.26
C ASP A 127 -24.83 6.25 5.66
N GLY A 128 -23.90 6.50 4.72
CA GLY A 128 -22.76 7.35 4.98
C GLY A 128 -21.61 6.65 5.68
N ALA A 129 -21.56 5.32 5.62
CA ALA A 129 -20.40 4.58 6.12
C ALA A 129 -19.12 5.06 5.44
N ALA A 130 -18.07 5.22 6.24
CA ALA A 130 -16.80 5.76 5.77
C ALA A 130 -16.12 4.81 4.78
N VAL A 131 -15.57 5.39 3.73
CA VAL A 131 -14.91 4.67 2.64
C VAL A 131 -13.40 4.70 2.86
N ALA A 132 -12.74 3.56 2.68
CA ALA A 132 -11.28 3.51 2.62
C ALA A 132 -10.85 3.78 1.18
N THR A 133 -9.84 4.61 0.99
CA THR A 133 -9.36 4.97 -0.34
C THR A 133 -7.88 4.65 -0.47
N PHE A 134 -7.51 4.05 -1.61
CA PHE A 134 -6.14 3.65 -1.90
C PHE A 134 -5.74 4.16 -3.27
N TRP A 135 -4.57 4.77 -3.37
CA TRP A 135 -3.99 5.26 -4.62
C TRP A 135 -2.71 4.50 -4.92
N PHE A 136 -2.63 3.88 -6.09
CA PHE A 136 -1.47 3.11 -6.55
C PHE A 136 -0.88 3.74 -7.79
N SER A 137 0.45 3.91 -7.82
CA SER A 137 1.17 4.41 -8.98
C SER A 137 2.03 3.32 -9.57
N PHE A 138 2.00 3.16 -10.89
CA PHE A 138 2.86 2.18 -11.58
C PHE A 138 4.35 2.55 -11.48
N ALA A 139 4.67 3.80 -11.18
CA ALA A 139 6.04 4.23 -10.95
C ALA A 139 6.59 3.76 -9.59
N HIS A 140 5.70 3.37 -8.66
CA HIS A 140 6.06 2.96 -7.31
C HIS A 140 5.34 1.63 -6.97
N PRO A 141 5.76 0.51 -7.59
CA PRO A 141 5.05 -0.75 -7.43
C PRO A 141 5.13 -1.31 -6.02
N GLY A 142 4.12 -2.08 -5.67
CA GLY A 142 4.10 -2.89 -4.45
C GLY A 142 3.24 -2.36 -3.33
N MET A 143 3.04 -1.06 -3.22
CA MET A 143 2.18 -0.52 -2.17
C MET A 143 1.54 0.79 -2.63
N PRO A 144 0.46 1.23 -1.98
CA PRO A 144 -0.16 2.49 -2.37
C PRO A 144 0.74 3.67 -2.05
N VAL A 145 0.72 4.67 -2.92
CA VAL A 145 1.45 5.93 -2.69
C VAL A 145 0.73 6.82 -1.69
N ARG A 146 -0.56 6.58 -1.50
CA ARG A 146 -1.39 7.20 -0.46
C ARG A 146 -2.55 6.28 -0.14
N TYR A 147 -2.94 6.23 1.11
CA TYR A 147 -4.21 5.61 1.48
C TYR A 147 -4.83 6.33 2.68
N GLU A 148 -6.16 6.31 2.69
CA GLU A 148 -6.96 6.91 3.75
C GLU A 148 -7.91 5.86 4.28
N GLN A 149 -7.96 5.74 5.60
CA GLN A 149 -8.85 4.78 6.26
C GLN A 149 -9.66 5.48 7.32
N PRO A 150 -10.94 5.13 7.48
CA PRO A 150 -11.74 5.69 8.57
C PRO A 150 -11.18 5.21 9.91
N ALA A 151 -11.05 6.15 10.84
CA ALA A 151 -10.62 5.85 12.19
C ALA A 151 -11.83 5.54 13.08
N ASP A 152 -11.62 4.78 14.15
CA ASP A 152 -12.68 4.44 15.10
C ASP A 152 -13.29 5.69 15.74
N SER A 153 -12.50 6.75 15.88
CA SER A 153 -12.94 8.04 16.43
C SER A 153 -13.85 8.84 15.52
N GLY A 154 -14.05 8.40 14.26
CA GLY A 154 -14.87 9.09 13.26
C GLY A 154 -14.09 9.99 12.33
N GLY A 155 -12.79 10.16 12.52
CA GLY A 155 -11.91 10.89 11.60
C GLY A 155 -11.31 9.97 10.55
N ILE A 156 -10.29 10.47 9.87
CA ILE A 156 -9.59 9.73 8.80
C ILE A 156 -8.10 9.67 9.13
N ASP A 157 -7.55 8.46 9.06
CA ASP A 157 -6.10 8.26 9.11
C ASP A 157 -5.57 8.30 7.68
N ARG A 158 -4.58 9.13 7.41
CA ARG A 158 -3.98 9.26 6.09
C ARG A 158 -2.51 8.87 6.14
N THR A 159 -2.10 8.06 5.18
CA THR A 159 -0.69 7.68 5.00
C THR A 159 -0.27 8.06 3.59
N THR A 160 0.85 8.78 3.47
CA THR A 160 1.35 9.27 2.18
C THR A 160 2.81 8.87 2.02
N MET A 161 3.15 8.34 0.86
CA MET A 161 4.55 8.02 0.53
C MET A 161 5.30 9.33 0.32
N VAL A 162 6.36 9.52 1.08
CA VAL A 162 7.20 10.73 1.01
C VAL A 162 8.61 10.43 0.52
N GLY A 163 8.95 9.16 0.37
CA GLY A 163 10.24 8.74 -0.18
C GLY A 163 10.17 7.31 -0.67
N ASP A 164 10.87 7.02 -1.76
CA ASP A 164 11.00 5.69 -2.34
C ASP A 164 12.37 5.61 -2.99
N GLU A 165 13.30 4.95 -2.33
CA GLU A 165 14.69 4.89 -2.74
C GLU A 165 15.20 3.46 -2.67
N VAL A 166 16.17 3.15 -3.51
CA VAL A 166 16.88 1.87 -3.46
C VAL A 166 18.30 2.17 -2.99
N GLU A 167 18.66 1.61 -1.84
CA GLU A 167 20.04 1.72 -1.35
C GLU A 167 20.92 0.77 -2.14
N VAL A 168 21.97 1.30 -2.74
CA VAL A 168 22.95 0.53 -3.49
C VAL A 168 24.23 0.53 -2.67
N ASP A 169 24.65 -0.67 -2.29
CA ASP A 169 25.93 -0.84 -1.61
C ASP A 169 27.09 -0.75 -2.62
#